data_ac58e7d1a9155afbfadc0daa050c946b
#
_entry.id   ac58e7d1a9155afbfadc0daa050c946b
#
_cell.length_a   1.000
_cell.length_b   1.000
_cell.length_c   1.000
_cell.angle_alpha   90.00
_cell.angle_beta   90.00
_cell.angle_gamma   90.00
#
_symmetry.space_group_name_H-M   'P 1'
#
loop_
_entity.id
_entity.type
_entity.pdbx_description
1 polymer ?
#
loop_
_entity_poly.entity_id
_entity_poly.type
_entity_poly.pdbx_seq_one_letter_code
_entity_poly.pdbx_strand_id
1 'polypeptide(L)'
;IKGDDPLIASDTYMRRMNLLPDADAQLARLAPDSRAALDAYVSGFNRWVEANGPVLEFKLLGFGRPESYTAADCLRLTKAIGFLGLADVQGQMEKCLVQLIQHDMDQAKIRDLFPYLTDPIDPALIRQIKLSPAVVPEAVAWLSRLPRFNASNNWAVSGRHTRSGFPMLCGDPHLEVDRLPNVWQEIVLRLPGNTLVGASLPGVPGLVLGRSRYLAWSATYSYMDMLDYRIERCRDGGYYRQSGWKPFTVREETIRVKRRPPVRVTIHE
;
A
#
# COMPACT_ATOMS: atom_id res chain seq x y z
N ILE A 1 -11.36 0.21 -17.59
CA ILE A 1 -10.74 -1.12 -17.68
C ILE A 1 -10.90 -1.65 -19.08
N LYS A 2 -9.91 -2.36 -19.60
CA LYS A 2 -9.90 -2.91 -20.98
C LYS A 2 -10.93 -4.02 -21.24
N GLY A 3 -11.64 -4.49 -20.23
CA GLY A 3 -12.70 -5.49 -20.41
C GLY A 3 -12.24 -6.93 -20.41
N ASP A 4 -10.99 -7.19 -20.09
CA ASP A 4 -10.50 -8.54 -19.86
C ASP A 4 -10.93 -9.00 -18.47
N ASP A 5 -11.42 -10.24 -18.35
CA ASP A 5 -11.90 -10.78 -17.08
C ASP A 5 -10.90 -10.68 -15.93
N PRO A 6 -9.58 -10.88 -16.14
CA PRO A 6 -8.58 -10.66 -15.09
C PRO A 6 -8.53 -9.23 -14.55
N LEU A 7 -8.73 -8.22 -15.40
CA LEU A 7 -8.74 -6.82 -14.95
C LEU A 7 -10.01 -6.46 -14.18
N ILE A 8 -11.14 -7.07 -14.54
CA ILE A 8 -12.39 -6.93 -13.78
C ILE A 8 -12.26 -7.60 -12.42
N ALA A 9 -11.64 -8.78 -12.36
CA ALA A 9 -11.35 -9.48 -11.10
C ALA A 9 -10.41 -8.65 -10.20
N SER A 10 -9.39 -8.03 -10.78
CA SER A 10 -8.47 -7.13 -10.07
C SER A 10 -9.19 -5.91 -9.49
N ASP A 11 -10.01 -5.23 -10.29
CA ASP A 11 -10.77 -4.06 -9.81
C ASP A 11 -11.78 -4.47 -8.72
N THR A 12 -12.43 -5.62 -8.87
CA THR A 12 -13.32 -6.18 -7.87
C THR A 12 -12.59 -6.45 -6.55
N TYR A 13 -11.38 -7.05 -6.64
CA TYR A 13 -10.57 -7.31 -5.46
C TYR A 13 -10.16 -6.02 -4.74
N MET A 14 -9.65 -5.02 -5.48
CA MET A 14 -9.25 -3.74 -4.89
C MET A 14 -10.43 -3.00 -4.25
N ARG A 15 -11.63 -3.11 -4.81
CA ARG A 15 -12.85 -2.57 -4.21
C ARG A 15 -13.26 -3.31 -2.94
N ARG A 16 -13.10 -4.64 -2.90
CA ARG A 16 -13.32 -5.44 -1.68
C ARG A 16 -12.34 -5.06 -0.58
N MET A 17 -11.07 -4.83 -0.92
CA MET A 17 -10.06 -4.41 0.05
C MET A 17 -10.35 -3.07 0.70
N ASN A 18 -11.07 -2.18 0.01
CA ASN A 18 -11.52 -0.88 0.52
C ASN A 18 -10.43 -0.15 1.33
N LEU A 19 -9.25 0.02 0.73
CA LEU A 19 -8.02 0.50 1.41
C LEU A 19 -8.19 1.85 2.11
N LEU A 20 -9.23 2.60 1.79
CA LEU A 20 -9.54 3.87 2.43
C LEU A 20 -11.06 3.95 2.72
N PRO A 21 -11.57 3.17 3.68
CA PRO A 21 -12.91 3.43 4.20
C PRO A 21 -12.92 4.80 4.88
N ASP A 22 -14.03 5.48 4.82
CA ASP A 22 -14.20 6.81 5.47
C ASP A 22 -13.11 7.84 5.10
N ALA A 23 -12.83 7.98 3.80
CA ALA A 23 -11.83 8.92 3.28
C ALA A 23 -12.01 10.34 3.84
N ASP A 24 -13.23 10.82 3.91
CA ASP A 24 -13.54 12.17 4.40
C ASP A 24 -13.22 12.32 5.89
N ALA A 25 -13.54 11.32 6.71
CA ALA A 25 -13.19 11.32 8.12
C ALA A 25 -11.67 11.29 8.35
N GLN A 26 -10.92 10.58 7.51
CA GLN A 26 -9.47 10.57 7.58
C GLN A 26 -8.86 11.90 7.15
N LEU A 27 -9.37 12.50 6.09
CA LEU A 27 -8.95 13.83 5.63
C LEU A 27 -9.26 14.92 6.67
N ALA A 28 -10.39 14.81 7.37
CA ALA A 28 -10.78 15.75 8.43
C ALA A 28 -9.86 15.70 9.66
N ARG A 29 -9.12 14.60 9.85
CA ARG A 29 -8.15 14.45 10.96
C ARG A 29 -6.77 15.04 10.67
N LEU A 30 -6.51 15.46 9.44
CA LEU A 30 -5.25 16.09 9.09
C LEU A 30 -5.13 17.46 9.78
N ALA A 31 -3.92 17.77 10.24
CA ALA A 31 -3.63 19.13 10.69
C ALA A 31 -3.88 20.14 9.54
N PRO A 32 -4.35 21.36 9.85
CA PRO A 32 -4.71 22.35 8.81
C PRO A 32 -3.61 22.59 7.77
N ASP A 33 -2.36 22.73 8.22
CA ASP A 33 -1.23 22.97 7.32
C ASP A 33 -0.96 21.75 6.42
N SER A 34 -1.06 20.54 6.97
CA SER A 34 -0.91 19.29 6.19
C SER A 34 -2.03 19.15 5.16
N ARG A 35 -3.25 19.52 5.52
CA ARG A 35 -4.38 19.51 4.61
C ARG A 35 -4.21 20.55 3.50
N ALA A 36 -3.78 21.76 3.82
CA ALA A 36 -3.50 22.81 2.84
C ALA A 36 -2.38 22.40 1.86
N ALA A 37 -1.32 21.80 2.35
CA ALA A 37 -0.23 21.30 1.50
C ALA A 37 -0.71 20.17 0.55
N LEU A 38 -1.53 19.26 1.04
CA LEU A 38 -2.13 18.19 0.24
C LEU A 38 -3.05 18.74 -0.85
N ASP A 39 -3.92 19.67 -0.50
CA ASP A 39 -4.85 20.31 -1.45
C ASP A 39 -4.09 21.12 -2.52
N ALA A 40 -2.99 21.82 -2.13
CA ALA A 40 -2.13 22.52 -3.07
C ALA A 40 -1.44 21.58 -4.05
N TYR A 41 -0.94 20.44 -3.57
CA TYR A 41 -0.35 19.39 -4.42
C TYR A 41 -1.35 18.88 -5.46
N VAL A 42 -2.53 18.50 -5.00
CA VAL A 42 -3.63 18.00 -5.86
C VAL A 42 -4.05 19.05 -6.89
N SER A 43 -4.18 20.31 -6.46
CA SER A 43 -4.50 21.43 -7.37
C SER A 43 -3.44 21.59 -8.46
N GLY A 44 -2.15 21.55 -8.09
CA GLY A 44 -1.04 21.63 -9.02
C GLY A 44 -1.06 20.51 -10.05
N PHE A 45 -1.28 19.27 -9.59
CA PHE A 45 -1.39 18.10 -10.46
C PHE A 45 -2.54 18.27 -11.48
N ASN A 46 -3.72 18.60 -11.01
CA ASN A 46 -4.89 18.74 -11.88
C ASN A 46 -4.72 19.88 -12.89
N ARG A 47 -4.17 21.02 -12.47
CA ARG A 47 -3.86 22.14 -13.38
C ARG A 47 -2.87 21.76 -14.47
N TRP A 48 -1.87 20.96 -14.13
CA TRP A 48 -0.92 20.45 -15.13
C TRP A 48 -1.64 19.57 -16.16
N VAL A 49 -2.47 18.63 -15.71
CA VAL A 49 -3.27 17.76 -16.59
C VAL A 49 -4.23 18.58 -17.46
N GLU A 50 -4.81 19.63 -16.90
CA GLU A 50 -5.67 20.55 -17.65
C GLU A 50 -4.93 21.26 -18.78
N ALA A 51 -3.75 21.76 -18.50
CA ALA A 51 -2.97 22.54 -19.46
C ALA A 51 -2.33 21.66 -20.55
N ASN A 52 -1.89 20.45 -20.22
CA ASN A 52 -1.07 19.59 -21.10
C ASN A 52 -1.86 18.39 -21.67
N GLY A 53 -3.03 18.10 -21.14
CA GLY A 53 -3.81 16.91 -21.51
C GLY A 53 -3.19 15.61 -20.99
N PRO A 54 -3.67 14.45 -21.50
CA PRO A 54 -3.17 13.15 -21.07
C PRO A 54 -1.72 12.94 -21.50
N VAL A 55 -0.95 12.28 -20.65
CA VAL A 55 0.43 11.84 -20.94
C VAL A 55 0.47 10.85 -22.11
N LEU A 56 1.67 10.65 -22.67
CA LEU A 56 1.87 9.82 -23.87
C LEU A 56 1.34 8.40 -23.70
N GLU A 57 1.57 7.79 -22.55
CA GLU A 57 1.14 6.43 -22.22
C GLU A 57 -0.39 6.29 -22.28
N PHE A 58 -1.13 7.28 -21.76
CA PHE A 58 -2.59 7.30 -21.87
C PHE A 58 -3.05 7.40 -23.32
N LYS A 59 -2.37 8.22 -24.12
CA LYS A 59 -2.67 8.36 -25.56
C LYS A 59 -2.42 7.06 -26.30
N LEU A 60 -1.27 6.41 -26.07
CA LEU A 60 -0.90 5.13 -26.70
C LEU A 60 -1.86 3.99 -26.31
N LEU A 61 -2.31 3.95 -25.05
CA LEU A 61 -3.29 2.97 -24.60
C LEU A 61 -4.74 3.32 -24.98
N GLY A 62 -4.95 4.46 -25.65
CA GLY A 62 -6.26 4.93 -26.04
C GLY A 62 -7.16 5.28 -24.87
N PHE A 63 -6.59 5.70 -23.74
CA PHE A 63 -7.33 6.31 -22.65
C PHE A 63 -7.57 7.78 -22.97
N GLY A 64 -8.74 8.26 -22.53
CA GLY A 64 -9.06 9.69 -22.58
C GLY A 64 -8.32 10.47 -21.49
N ARG A 65 -8.81 11.67 -21.23
CA ARG A 65 -8.34 12.48 -20.11
C ARG A 65 -8.58 11.74 -18.80
N PRO A 66 -7.60 11.66 -17.88
CA PRO A 66 -7.82 11.08 -16.57
C PRO A 66 -8.86 11.90 -15.78
N GLU A 67 -9.57 11.24 -14.89
CA GLU A 67 -10.42 11.92 -13.91
C GLU A 67 -9.55 12.81 -13.01
N SER A 68 -10.16 13.83 -12.41
CA SER A 68 -9.44 14.71 -11.50
C SER A 68 -8.90 13.93 -10.31
N TYR A 69 -7.62 14.13 -10.01
CA TYR A 69 -6.97 13.55 -8.85
C TYR A 69 -7.44 14.24 -7.58
N THR A 70 -7.64 13.51 -6.50
CA THR A 70 -8.18 14.02 -5.24
C THR A 70 -7.24 13.80 -4.07
N ALA A 71 -7.45 14.51 -2.97
CA ALA A 71 -6.75 14.28 -1.71
C ALA A 71 -6.95 12.85 -1.18
N ALA A 72 -8.14 12.28 -1.39
CA ALA A 72 -8.41 10.89 -1.05
C ALA A 72 -7.57 9.91 -1.89
N ASP A 73 -7.29 10.23 -3.15
CA ASP A 73 -6.47 9.38 -4.01
C ASP A 73 -5.01 9.36 -3.55
N CYS A 74 -4.47 10.49 -3.04
CA CYS A 74 -3.16 10.50 -2.39
C CYS A 74 -3.10 9.51 -1.21
N LEU A 75 -4.12 9.52 -0.34
CA LEU A 75 -4.19 8.61 0.80
C LEU A 75 -4.36 7.16 0.36
N ARG A 76 -5.22 6.90 -0.63
CA ARG A 76 -5.39 5.55 -1.20
C ARG A 76 -4.10 5.00 -1.78
N LEU A 77 -3.38 5.83 -2.54
CA LEU A 77 -2.10 5.44 -3.13
C LEU A 77 -1.07 5.11 -2.05
N THR A 78 -0.96 5.94 -1.01
CA THR A 78 -0.04 5.68 0.11
C THR A 78 -0.37 4.34 0.80
N LYS A 79 -1.65 4.07 1.05
CA LYS A 79 -2.08 2.79 1.63
C LYS A 79 -1.86 1.62 0.67
N ALA A 80 -2.10 1.81 -0.62
CA ALA A 80 -1.86 0.78 -1.63
C ALA A 80 -0.37 0.41 -1.71
N ILE A 81 0.52 1.39 -1.67
CA ILE A 81 1.97 1.17 -1.65
C ILE A 81 2.37 0.37 -0.40
N GLY A 82 1.87 0.77 0.78
CA GLY A 82 2.09 0.02 2.02
C GLY A 82 1.57 -1.42 1.93
N PHE A 83 0.34 -1.60 1.46
CA PHE A 83 -0.25 -2.93 1.27
C PHE A 83 0.59 -3.80 0.33
N LEU A 84 0.96 -3.30 -0.84
CA LEU A 84 1.72 -4.07 -1.83
C LEU A 84 3.15 -4.38 -1.39
N GLY A 85 3.79 -3.47 -0.62
CA GLY A 85 5.16 -3.66 -0.17
C GLY A 85 5.29 -4.54 1.07
N LEU A 86 4.36 -4.42 2.01
CA LEU A 86 4.46 -5.07 3.32
C LEU A 86 3.57 -6.30 3.46
N ALA A 87 2.38 -6.27 2.87
CA ALA A 87 1.42 -7.37 2.98
C ALA A 87 1.92 -8.67 2.37
N ASP A 88 2.68 -8.60 1.27
CA ASP A 88 3.23 -9.81 0.63
C ASP A 88 4.22 -10.50 1.58
N VAL A 89 5.14 -9.76 2.19
CA VAL A 89 6.14 -10.32 3.11
C VAL A 89 5.48 -10.85 4.38
N GLN A 90 4.57 -10.09 4.99
CA GLN A 90 3.81 -10.53 6.15
C GLN A 90 3.01 -11.79 5.82
N GLY A 91 2.29 -11.80 4.72
CA GLY A 91 1.51 -12.96 4.29
C GLY A 91 2.36 -14.20 4.01
N GLN A 92 3.60 -14.06 3.52
CA GLN A 92 4.53 -15.18 3.38
C GLN A 92 4.93 -15.75 4.74
N MET A 93 5.20 -14.91 5.72
CA MET A 93 5.55 -15.35 7.09
C MET A 93 4.37 -16.04 7.77
N GLU A 94 3.18 -15.47 7.68
CA GLU A 94 1.95 -16.08 8.23
C GLU A 94 1.62 -17.41 7.56
N LYS A 95 1.76 -17.48 6.24
CA LYS A 95 1.60 -18.73 5.49
C LYS A 95 2.61 -19.79 5.97
N CYS A 96 3.85 -19.41 6.18
CA CYS A 96 4.88 -20.31 6.73
C CYS A 96 4.45 -20.82 8.11
N LEU A 97 4.02 -19.95 9.02
CA LEU A 97 3.53 -20.33 10.35
C LEU A 97 2.37 -21.33 10.26
N VAL A 98 1.37 -21.03 9.42
CA VAL A 98 0.21 -21.92 9.22
C VAL A 98 0.66 -23.29 8.70
N GLN A 99 1.57 -23.33 7.73
CA GLN A 99 2.11 -24.58 7.20
C GLN A 99 2.85 -25.39 8.26
N LEU A 100 3.68 -24.76 9.10
CA LEU A 100 4.38 -25.43 10.19
C LEU A 100 3.42 -26.09 11.17
N ILE A 101 2.32 -25.40 11.52
CA ILE A 101 1.26 -25.93 12.39
C ILE A 101 0.51 -27.08 11.71
N GLN A 102 0.20 -26.96 10.43
CA GLN A 102 -0.49 -28.00 9.65
C GLN A 102 0.36 -29.27 9.49
N HIS A 103 1.69 -29.14 9.52
CA HIS A 103 2.64 -30.24 9.50
C HIS A 103 3.06 -30.71 10.90
N ASP A 104 2.28 -30.39 11.93
CA ASP A 104 2.48 -30.85 13.31
C ASP A 104 3.85 -30.49 13.91
N MET A 105 4.44 -29.36 13.50
CA MET A 105 5.65 -28.87 14.14
C MET A 105 5.41 -28.63 15.63
N ASP A 106 6.39 -29.03 16.44
CA ASP A 106 6.36 -28.83 17.90
C ASP A 106 6.19 -27.35 18.25
N GLN A 107 5.27 -27.05 19.18
CA GLN A 107 4.94 -25.68 19.58
C GLN A 107 6.14 -24.93 20.20
N ALA A 108 7.07 -25.64 20.86
CA ALA A 108 8.26 -24.98 21.41
C ALA A 108 9.15 -24.46 20.27
N LYS A 109 9.33 -25.28 19.24
CA LYS A 109 10.08 -24.86 18.02
C LYS A 109 9.41 -23.71 17.28
N ILE A 110 8.08 -23.70 17.23
CA ILE A 110 7.34 -22.57 16.64
C ILE A 110 7.62 -21.29 17.43
N ARG A 111 7.62 -21.33 18.77
CA ARG A 111 7.95 -20.17 19.61
C ARG A 111 9.39 -19.72 19.46
N ASP A 112 10.33 -20.65 19.25
CA ASP A 112 11.73 -20.31 18.98
C ASP A 112 11.89 -19.59 17.63
N LEU A 113 11.13 -19.99 16.61
CA LEU A 113 11.13 -19.36 15.27
C LEU A 113 10.39 -18.01 15.28
N PHE A 114 9.33 -17.90 16.08
CA PHE A 114 8.48 -16.72 16.16
C PHE A 114 8.41 -16.21 17.63
N PRO A 115 9.49 -15.67 18.17
CA PRO A 115 9.57 -15.32 19.60
C PRO A 115 8.62 -14.19 20.03
N TYR A 116 8.13 -13.43 19.09
CA TYR A 116 7.17 -12.34 19.33
C TYR A 116 5.70 -12.75 19.14
N LEU A 117 5.44 -14.01 18.79
CA LEU A 117 4.09 -14.52 18.68
C LEU A 117 3.51 -14.73 20.08
N THR A 118 2.69 -13.78 20.51
CA THR A 118 2.06 -13.78 21.85
C THR A 118 0.62 -14.30 21.83
N ASP A 119 -0.02 -14.31 20.67
CA ASP A 119 -1.39 -14.73 20.52
C ASP A 119 -1.56 -16.25 20.74
N PRO A 120 -2.66 -16.69 21.34
CA PRO A 120 -2.95 -18.10 21.49
C PRO A 120 -3.17 -18.75 20.12
N ILE A 121 -2.44 -19.81 19.84
CA ILE A 121 -2.60 -20.63 18.65
C ILE A 121 -3.67 -21.67 18.92
N ASP A 122 -4.71 -21.71 18.09
CA ASP A 122 -5.66 -22.83 17.99
C ASP A 122 -5.30 -23.75 16.81
N PRO A 123 -4.56 -24.86 17.05
CA PRO A 123 -4.14 -25.75 15.99
C PRO A 123 -5.32 -26.42 15.26
N ALA A 124 -6.43 -26.64 15.95
CA ALA A 124 -7.59 -27.28 15.35
C ALA A 124 -8.27 -26.36 14.32
N LEU A 125 -8.34 -25.06 14.61
CA LEU A 125 -8.82 -24.06 13.67
C LEU A 125 -7.85 -23.90 12.50
N ILE A 126 -6.55 -23.80 12.78
CA ILE A 126 -5.53 -23.56 11.76
C ILE A 126 -5.44 -24.73 10.76
N ARG A 127 -5.62 -25.99 11.23
CA ARG A 127 -5.68 -27.15 10.32
C ARG A 127 -6.84 -27.11 9.32
N GLN A 128 -7.87 -26.32 9.57
CA GLN A 128 -9.01 -26.17 8.64
C GLN A 128 -8.74 -25.11 7.56
N ILE A 129 -7.71 -24.30 7.70
CA ILE A 129 -7.39 -23.24 6.74
C ILE A 129 -6.89 -23.86 5.45
N LYS A 130 -7.50 -23.46 4.33
CA LYS A 130 -7.02 -23.79 2.99
C LYS A 130 -6.16 -22.65 2.48
N LEU A 131 -4.86 -22.88 2.46
CA LEU A 131 -3.93 -21.89 1.94
C LEU A 131 -4.01 -21.77 0.42
N SER A 132 -4.06 -20.54 -0.08
CA SER A 132 -3.82 -20.29 -1.49
C SER A 132 -2.34 -20.53 -1.83
N PRO A 133 -2.01 -21.08 -3.00
CA PRO A 133 -0.62 -21.17 -3.46
C PRO A 133 0.04 -19.79 -3.58
N ALA A 134 -0.73 -18.75 -3.91
CA ALA A 134 -0.27 -17.38 -4.01
C ALA A 134 -0.74 -16.56 -2.79
N VAL A 135 0.18 -15.83 -2.16
CA VAL A 135 -0.16 -14.86 -1.09
C VAL A 135 -0.88 -13.67 -1.69
N VAL A 136 -0.36 -13.15 -2.81
CA VAL A 136 -1.06 -12.14 -3.61
C VAL A 136 -2.09 -12.87 -4.49
N PRO A 137 -3.38 -12.56 -4.39
CA PRO A 137 -4.41 -13.18 -5.21
C PRO A 137 -4.11 -13.05 -6.72
N GLU A 138 -4.45 -14.07 -7.50
CA GLU A 138 -4.24 -14.07 -8.95
C GLU A 138 -4.87 -12.83 -9.62
N ALA A 139 -6.01 -12.37 -9.10
CA ALA A 139 -6.67 -11.15 -9.56
C ALA A 139 -5.77 -9.91 -9.60
N VAL A 140 -4.76 -9.84 -8.73
CA VAL A 140 -3.81 -8.73 -8.68
C VAL A 140 -2.38 -9.16 -9.01
N ALA A 141 -2.18 -10.35 -9.57
CA ALA A 141 -0.86 -10.89 -9.93
C ALA A 141 -0.09 -9.99 -10.93
N TRP A 142 -0.78 -9.18 -11.72
CA TRP A 142 -0.15 -8.19 -12.60
C TRP A 142 0.69 -7.17 -11.83
N LEU A 143 0.40 -6.94 -10.55
CA LEU A 143 1.18 -6.05 -9.67
C LEU A 143 2.61 -6.56 -9.47
N SER A 144 2.85 -7.87 -9.64
CA SER A 144 4.21 -8.43 -9.61
C SER A 144 5.12 -7.88 -10.71
N ARG A 145 4.55 -7.23 -11.72
CA ARG A 145 5.29 -6.54 -12.78
C ARG A 145 5.71 -5.12 -12.39
N LEU A 146 5.13 -4.57 -11.34
CA LEU A 146 5.56 -3.29 -10.79
C LEU A 146 6.90 -3.44 -10.08
N PRO A 147 7.66 -2.35 -9.89
CA PRO A 147 8.90 -2.37 -9.13
C PRO A 147 8.67 -2.97 -7.74
N ARG A 148 9.51 -3.92 -7.35
CA ARG A 148 9.42 -4.57 -6.03
C ARG A 148 10.13 -3.75 -4.98
N PHE A 149 9.59 -3.81 -3.78
CA PHE A 149 10.18 -3.27 -2.57
C PHE A 149 10.92 -4.41 -1.87
N ASN A 150 12.15 -4.69 -2.30
CA ASN A 150 12.85 -5.92 -1.88
C ASN A 150 13.47 -5.79 -0.49
N ALA A 151 14.11 -4.66 -0.21
CA ALA A 151 14.79 -4.38 1.04
C ALA A 151 15.12 -2.90 1.15
N SER A 152 15.74 -2.49 2.25
CA SER A 152 16.38 -1.19 2.38
C SER A 152 17.31 -1.18 3.58
N ASN A 153 18.32 -0.33 3.51
CA ASN A 153 19.22 -0.08 4.62
C ASN A 153 19.17 1.40 4.98
N ASN A 154 19.30 1.68 6.27
CA ASN A 154 19.33 3.04 6.75
C ASN A 154 20.17 3.12 8.01
N TRP A 155 21.16 4.01 8.04
CA TRP A 155 21.98 4.24 9.20
C TRP A 155 22.40 5.70 9.34
N ALA A 156 22.52 6.16 10.57
CA ALA A 156 23.01 7.47 10.92
C ALA A 156 24.26 7.34 11.79
N VAL A 157 25.26 8.15 11.50
CA VAL A 157 26.51 8.22 12.24
C VAL A 157 26.62 9.59 12.91
N SER A 158 26.81 9.61 14.23
CA SER A 158 27.00 10.85 14.97
C SER A 158 28.30 11.55 14.54
N GLY A 159 28.29 12.87 14.52
CA GLY A 159 29.45 13.71 14.18
C GLY A 159 30.72 13.39 14.98
N ARG A 160 30.59 12.90 16.22
CA ARG A 160 31.73 12.47 17.05
C ARG A 160 32.53 11.30 16.47
N HIS A 161 31.91 10.53 15.55
CA HIS A 161 32.51 9.38 14.87
C HIS A 161 32.90 9.68 13.43
N THR A 162 32.76 10.93 12.99
CA THR A 162 33.12 11.35 11.64
C THR A 162 34.33 12.25 11.65
N ARG A 163 35.16 12.20 10.61
CA ARG A 163 36.32 13.08 10.46
C ARG A 163 35.94 14.57 10.31
N SER A 164 34.77 14.84 9.77
CA SER A 164 34.24 16.19 9.56
C SER A 164 33.65 16.84 10.81
N GLY A 165 33.35 16.04 11.85
CA GLY A 165 32.60 16.50 13.02
C GLY A 165 31.10 16.68 12.79
N PHE A 166 30.62 16.44 11.55
CA PHE A 166 29.18 16.54 11.21
C PHE A 166 28.55 15.15 11.13
N PRO A 167 27.25 15.01 11.49
CA PRO A 167 26.55 13.73 11.35
C PRO A 167 26.41 13.35 9.88
N MET A 168 26.37 12.05 9.64
CA MET A 168 26.14 11.46 8.32
C MET A 168 24.90 10.58 8.35
N LEU A 169 24.10 10.68 7.31
CA LEU A 169 22.94 9.79 7.05
C LEU A 169 23.15 9.07 5.73
N CYS A 170 22.99 7.77 5.73
CA CYS A 170 22.91 6.95 4.53
C CYS A 170 21.56 6.26 4.51
N GLY A 171 20.80 6.45 3.44
CA GLY A 171 19.55 5.76 3.17
C GLY A 171 19.66 5.07 1.81
N ASP A 172 19.37 3.78 1.78
CA ASP A 172 19.56 2.93 0.61
C ASP A 172 18.31 2.05 0.42
N PRO A 173 17.22 2.62 -0.15
CA PRO A 173 16.02 1.86 -0.48
C PRO A 173 16.26 0.99 -1.72
N HIS A 174 16.17 -0.33 -1.55
CA HIS A 174 16.37 -1.31 -2.62
C HIS A 174 15.07 -1.52 -3.39
N LEU A 175 14.79 -0.61 -4.30
CA LEU A 175 13.67 -0.69 -5.23
C LEU A 175 14.19 -0.99 -6.64
N GLU A 176 13.48 -1.82 -7.39
CA GLU A 176 13.84 -2.13 -8.78
C GLU A 176 13.74 -0.85 -9.62
N VAL A 177 14.89 -0.36 -10.10
CA VAL A 177 14.98 0.85 -10.93
C VAL A 177 14.92 0.56 -12.44
N ASP A 178 15.01 -0.71 -12.82
CA ASP A 178 14.95 -1.21 -14.19
C ASP A 178 13.52 -1.47 -14.67
N ARG A 179 12.53 -1.24 -13.82
CA ARG A 179 11.10 -1.40 -14.14
C ARG A 179 10.38 -0.07 -14.22
N LEU A 180 9.44 0.00 -15.16
CA LEU A 180 8.56 1.15 -15.31
C LEU A 180 7.14 0.83 -14.81
N PRO A 181 6.43 1.82 -14.21
CA PRO A 181 6.90 3.19 -13.94
C PRO A 181 7.94 3.23 -12.82
N ASN A 182 8.93 4.13 -12.93
CA ASN A 182 9.91 4.33 -11.86
C ASN A 182 9.20 4.82 -10.58
N VAL A 183 9.56 4.23 -9.45
CA VAL A 183 8.99 4.56 -8.14
C VAL A 183 9.49 5.91 -7.65
N TRP A 184 10.73 6.27 -7.98
CA TRP A 184 11.36 7.48 -7.48
C TRP A 184 11.27 8.65 -8.45
N GLN A 185 10.95 9.81 -7.89
CA GLN A 185 11.05 11.10 -8.58
C GLN A 185 11.96 12.02 -7.77
N GLU A 186 13.11 12.37 -8.32
CA GLU A 186 14.03 13.33 -7.70
C GLU A 186 13.46 14.74 -7.78
N ILE A 187 13.51 15.45 -6.66
CA ILE A 187 12.93 16.77 -6.52
C ILE A 187 13.89 17.71 -5.78
N VAL A 188 14.01 18.92 -6.31
CA VAL A 188 14.62 20.06 -5.63
C VAL A 188 13.57 21.15 -5.45
N LEU A 189 13.21 21.43 -4.20
CA LEU A 189 12.29 22.49 -3.84
C LEU A 189 13.09 23.67 -3.26
N ARG A 190 13.05 24.81 -3.93
CA ARG A 190 13.65 26.06 -3.45
C ARG A 190 12.58 26.91 -2.78
N LEU A 191 12.69 27.07 -1.49
CA LEU A 191 11.80 27.85 -0.65
C LEU A 191 12.52 29.08 -0.08
N PRO A 192 11.83 30.14 0.31
CA PRO A 192 12.45 31.26 1.00
C PRO A 192 13.23 30.78 2.23
N GLY A 193 14.53 31.01 2.24
CA GLY A 193 15.41 30.63 3.35
C GLY A 193 15.78 29.15 3.47
N ASN A 194 15.25 28.27 2.62
CA ASN A 194 15.53 26.82 2.67
C ASN A 194 15.50 26.17 1.29
N THR A 195 16.24 25.09 1.14
CA THR A 195 16.19 24.22 -0.04
C THR A 195 16.01 22.79 0.42
N LEU A 196 15.03 22.11 -0.11
CA LEU A 196 14.80 20.68 0.11
C LEU A 196 15.27 19.93 -1.13
N VAL A 197 16.06 18.88 -0.93
CA VAL A 197 16.53 17.98 -1.99
C VAL A 197 16.22 16.57 -1.57
N GLY A 198 15.64 15.78 -2.46
CA GLY A 198 15.32 14.39 -2.13
C GLY A 198 14.49 13.71 -3.20
N ALA A 199 13.86 12.63 -2.82
CA ALA A 199 12.99 11.84 -3.69
C ALA A 199 11.59 11.70 -3.13
N SER A 200 10.63 11.77 -4.03
CA SER A 200 9.21 11.57 -3.80
C SER A 200 8.71 10.34 -4.55
N LEU A 201 7.53 9.89 -4.18
CA LEU A 201 6.75 8.89 -4.94
C LEU A 201 5.72 9.63 -5.80
N PRO A 202 5.61 9.32 -7.10
CA PRO A 202 4.58 9.91 -7.95
C PRO A 202 3.18 9.75 -7.36
N GLY A 203 2.43 10.82 -7.25
CA GLY A 203 1.09 10.83 -6.66
C GLY A 203 1.05 10.98 -5.12
N VAL A 204 2.20 11.01 -4.46
CA VAL A 204 2.29 11.26 -3.01
C VAL A 204 2.99 12.59 -2.77
N PRO A 205 2.38 13.54 -2.03
CA PRO A 205 3.02 14.83 -1.75
C PRO A 205 4.21 14.69 -0.79
N GLY A 206 5.17 15.58 -0.94
CA GLY A 206 6.35 15.66 -0.08
C GLY A 206 7.51 14.78 -0.53
N LEU A 207 8.58 14.82 0.26
CA LEU A 207 9.79 14.03 0.05
C LEU A 207 9.83 12.87 1.04
N VAL A 208 9.84 11.64 0.54
CA VAL A 208 9.91 10.42 1.37
C VAL A 208 11.29 10.30 2.02
N LEU A 209 12.32 10.66 1.27
CA LEU A 209 13.70 10.75 1.76
C LEU A 209 14.33 12.04 1.20
N GLY A 210 15.24 12.62 1.97
CA GLY A 210 15.84 13.86 1.53
C GLY A 210 16.59 14.63 2.61
N ARG A 211 16.90 15.85 2.30
CA ARG A 211 17.51 16.78 3.23
C ARG A 211 17.06 18.22 3.04
N SER A 212 17.09 18.96 4.11
CA SER A 212 17.05 20.41 4.14
C SER A 212 18.42 20.98 4.51
N ARG A 213 18.46 22.28 4.77
CA ARG A 213 19.64 22.90 5.38
C ARG A 213 19.93 22.37 6.79
N TYR A 214 18.91 21.94 7.53
CA TYR A 214 18.98 21.66 8.96
C TYR A 214 18.79 20.19 9.32
N LEU A 215 18.17 19.43 8.48
CA LEU A 215 17.74 18.06 8.75
C LEU A 215 17.90 17.20 7.50
N ALA A 216 18.39 15.98 7.68
CA ALA A 216 18.28 14.92 6.69
C ALA A 216 17.40 13.80 7.24
N TRP A 217 16.62 13.16 6.37
CA TRP A 217 15.76 12.04 6.73
C TRP A 217 15.79 10.97 5.65
N SER A 218 15.62 9.76 6.07
CA SER A 218 15.46 8.60 5.21
C SER A 218 14.55 7.59 5.88
N ALA A 219 13.99 6.68 5.12
CA ALA A 219 13.06 5.68 5.61
C ALA A 219 13.48 4.28 5.14
N THR A 220 13.17 3.29 5.97
CA THR A 220 13.23 1.88 5.61
C THR A 220 11.95 1.21 6.06
N TYR A 221 11.60 0.09 5.44
CA TYR A 221 10.50 -0.73 5.95
C TYR A 221 10.90 -1.38 7.27
N SER A 222 10.01 -1.29 8.24
CA SER A 222 10.15 -2.03 9.48
C SER A 222 9.11 -3.14 9.51
N TYR A 223 9.26 -4.19 8.87
CA TYR A 223 8.37 -5.37 8.83
C TYR A 223 7.46 -5.51 10.07
N MET A 224 6.61 -4.50 10.27
CA MET A 224 5.65 -4.47 11.37
C MET A 224 4.41 -5.26 10.95
N ASP A 225 3.73 -5.82 11.94
CA ASP A 225 2.42 -6.40 11.78
C ASP A 225 1.42 -5.30 11.39
N MET A 226 1.01 -5.30 10.12
CA MET A 226 0.16 -4.26 9.52
C MET A 226 -1.19 -4.78 9.07
N LEU A 227 -1.36 -6.10 9.04
CA LEU A 227 -2.56 -6.75 8.53
C LEU A 227 -3.01 -7.83 9.49
N ASP A 228 -4.25 -7.71 9.93
CA ASP A 228 -4.92 -8.76 10.69
C ASP A 228 -5.84 -9.57 9.77
N TYR A 229 -5.64 -10.88 9.74
CA TYR A 229 -6.56 -11.80 9.10
C TYR A 229 -7.44 -12.47 10.15
N ARG A 230 -8.75 -12.36 9.97
CA ARG A 230 -9.72 -12.98 10.87
C ARG A 230 -10.55 -14.00 10.11
N ILE A 231 -10.71 -15.18 10.72
CA ILE A 231 -11.55 -16.25 10.18
C ILE A 231 -12.91 -16.13 10.81
N GLU A 232 -13.90 -15.77 10.02
CA GLU A 232 -15.28 -15.61 10.46
C GLU A 232 -16.15 -16.77 9.99
N ARG A 233 -17.11 -17.19 10.83
CA ARG A 233 -18.15 -18.12 10.40
C ARG A 233 -19.24 -17.34 9.68
N CYS A 234 -19.43 -17.60 8.40
CA CYS A 234 -20.39 -16.89 7.57
C CYS A 234 -21.53 -17.82 7.15
N ARG A 235 -22.77 -17.35 7.24
CA ARG A 235 -23.97 -17.96 6.65
C ARG A 235 -25.09 -16.93 6.52
N ASP A 236 -26.04 -17.19 5.66
CA ASP A 236 -27.33 -16.47 5.57
C ASP A 236 -27.19 -14.93 5.56
N GLY A 237 -26.22 -14.39 4.82
CA GLY A 237 -26.03 -12.95 4.69
C GLY A 237 -25.40 -12.27 5.92
N GLY A 238 -24.74 -13.03 6.79
CA GLY A 238 -24.07 -12.49 7.98
C GLY A 238 -22.87 -13.32 8.42
N TYR A 239 -22.25 -12.87 9.50
CA TYR A 239 -21.09 -13.51 10.12
C TYR A 239 -21.22 -13.52 11.64
N TYR A 240 -20.51 -14.43 12.27
CA TYR A 240 -20.55 -14.60 13.73
C TYR A 240 -19.29 -14.02 14.36
N ARG A 241 -19.46 -13.13 15.33
CA ARG A 241 -18.42 -12.60 16.20
C ARG A 241 -18.76 -12.81 17.67
N GLN A 242 -17.84 -12.44 18.57
CA GLN A 242 -18.00 -12.58 20.04
C GLN A 242 -19.34 -12.07 20.57
N SER A 243 -19.92 -11.06 19.93
CA SER A 243 -21.23 -10.48 20.28
C SER A 243 -22.43 -11.12 19.58
N GLY A 244 -22.26 -12.24 18.86
CA GLY A 244 -23.31 -12.93 18.13
C GLY A 244 -23.28 -12.68 16.62
N TRP A 245 -24.37 -13.05 15.95
CA TRP A 245 -24.55 -12.84 14.50
C TRP A 245 -24.68 -11.37 14.16
N LYS A 246 -23.97 -10.96 13.13
CA LYS A 246 -24.05 -9.62 12.55
C LYS A 246 -24.35 -9.76 11.06
N PRO A 247 -25.29 -8.96 10.52
CA PRO A 247 -25.50 -8.93 9.06
C PRO A 247 -24.27 -8.29 8.37
N PHE A 248 -23.99 -8.74 7.15
CA PHE A 248 -23.06 -8.02 6.31
C PHE A 248 -23.61 -6.64 5.95
N THR A 249 -22.76 -5.63 5.97
CA THR A 249 -23.02 -4.42 5.22
C THR A 249 -22.84 -4.72 3.74
N VAL A 250 -23.84 -4.41 2.92
CA VAL A 250 -23.81 -4.67 1.49
C VAL A 250 -23.56 -3.38 0.74
N ARG A 251 -22.52 -3.38 -0.10
CA ARG A 251 -22.16 -2.27 -0.95
C ARG A 251 -22.22 -2.69 -2.41
N GLU A 252 -23.00 -1.96 -3.19
CA GLU A 252 -23.09 -2.13 -4.65
C GLU A 252 -22.10 -1.21 -5.33
N GLU A 253 -21.26 -1.79 -6.19
CA GLU A 253 -20.24 -1.07 -6.95
C GLU A 253 -20.44 -1.27 -8.44
N THR A 254 -20.05 -0.28 -9.22
CA THR A 254 -20.13 -0.33 -10.68
C THR A 254 -18.74 -0.17 -11.28
N ILE A 255 -18.29 -1.20 -11.99
CA ILE A 255 -17.03 -1.19 -12.74
C ILE A 255 -17.32 -0.74 -14.16
N ARG A 256 -16.83 0.43 -14.55
CA ARG A 256 -16.94 0.92 -15.92
C ARG A 256 -15.93 0.23 -16.83
N VAL A 257 -16.42 -0.47 -17.83
CA VAL A 257 -15.60 -1.27 -18.75
C VAL A 257 -15.58 -0.60 -20.13
N LYS A 258 -14.39 -0.38 -20.70
CA LYS A 258 -14.24 0.26 -22.02
C LYS A 258 -14.92 -0.58 -23.09
N ARG A 259 -15.84 0.02 -23.84
CA ARG A 259 -16.58 -0.59 -24.96
C ARG A 259 -17.43 -1.80 -24.60
N ARG A 260 -17.81 -1.96 -23.32
CA ARG A 260 -18.71 -2.99 -22.83
C ARG A 260 -19.72 -2.39 -21.82
N PRO A 261 -20.83 -3.03 -21.56
CA PRO A 261 -21.70 -2.65 -20.45
C PRO A 261 -20.93 -2.64 -19.11
N PRO A 262 -21.28 -1.76 -18.18
CA PRO A 262 -20.69 -1.76 -16.86
C PRO A 262 -21.00 -3.06 -16.11
N VAL A 263 -20.05 -3.52 -15.31
CA VAL A 263 -20.22 -4.69 -14.45
C VAL A 263 -20.61 -4.22 -13.05
N ARG A 264 -21.71 -4.75 -12.52
CA ARG A 264 -22.12 -4.54 -11.13
C ARG A 264 -21.51 -5.63 -10.27
N VAL A 265 -20.99 -5.25 -9.12
CA VAL A 265 -20.40 -6.15 -8.12
C VAL A 265 -21.00 -5.85 -6.76
N THR A 266 -21.44 -6.87 -6.07
CA THR A 266 -21.93 -6.79 -4.69
C THR A 266 -20.78 -7.15 -3.76
N ILE A 267 -20.50 -6.29 -2.78
CA ILE A 267 -19.46 -6.46 -1.78
C ILE A 267 -20.12 -6.61 -0.43
N HIS A 268 -19.77 -7.66 0.28
CA HIS A 268 -20.21 -7.95 1.64
C HIS A 268 -19.08 -7.55 2.60
N GLU A 269 -19.37 -6.61 3.51
CA GLU A 269 -18.44 -6.07 4.52
C GLU A 269 -18.86 -6.40 5.94
#